data_5922d6cd622ce58301f6dc4936738847
#
_entry.id   5922d6cd622ce58301f6dc4936738847
#
_cell.length_a   1.000
_cell.length_b   1.000
_cell.length_c   1.000
_cell.angle_alpha   90.00
_cell.angle_beta   90.00
_cell.angle_gamma   90.00
#
_symmetry.space_group_name_H-M   'P 1'
#
loop_
_entity.id
_entity.type
_entity.pdbx_description
1 polymer ?
#
loop_
_entity_poly.entity_id
_entity_poly.type
_entity_poly.pdbx_seq_one_letter_code
_entity_poly.pdbx_strand_id
1 'polypeptide(L)'
;CYEIHPGEDLHDGVTFEMFLERVGNHKRAKMLYDPSHYVLQCLDYLDNIDIYKDVIGMFHVKDAEFNPTGRQGVYGGYQPWVDRAGRFRSLGDGQVDFGAIFSKMAANDFDGWAVVEWECALKHPEDGAREGAQFVRDHIIRVTPHAFDDFAAGGTDDAMNRKMLGL
;
A
#
# COMPACT_ATOMS: atom_id res chain seq x y z
N CYS A 1 3.05 -10.61 -11.52
CA CYS A 1 2.93 -10.35 -10.08
C CYS A 1 1.93 -11.32 -9.47
N TYR A 2 2.18 -11.71 -8.23
CA TYR A 2 1.30 -12.60 -7.45
C TYR A 2 0.63 -11.77 -6.37
N GLU A 3 -0.68 -11.81 -6.31
CA GLU A 3 -1.45 -11.11 -5.28
C GLU A 3 -1.35 -11.84 -3.94
N ILE A 4 -1.26 -11.06 -2.87
CA ILE A 4 -1.32 -11.58 -1.50
C ILE A 4 -2.78 -11.50 -1.06
N HIS A 5 -3.47 -12.64 -1.05
CA HIS A 5 -4.93 -12.67 -0.95
C HIS A 5 -5.41 -13.71 0.10
N PRO A 6 -6.32 -13.33 1.03
CA PRO A 6 -6.93 -14.30 1.95
C PRO A 6 -7.63 -15.43 1.21
N GLY A 7 -7.34 -16.68 1.62
CA GLY A 7 -7.92 -17.86 0.98
C GLY A 7 -7.11 -18.42 -0.18
N GLU A 8 -6.02 -17.76 -0.58
CA GLU A 8 -5.05 -18.25 -1.55
C GLU A 8 -3.82 -18.84 -0.85
N ASP A 9 -2.96 -19.54 -1.61
CA ASP A 9 -1.70 -20.11 -1.08
C ASP A 9 -0.73 -19.01 -0.61
N LEU A 10 -0.76 -17.84 -1.26
CA LEU A 10 0.01 -16.66 -0.88
C LEU A 10 -0.92 -15.64 -0.22
N HIS A 11 -0.97 -15.65 1.11
CA HIS A 11 -1.93 -14.83 1.86
C HIS A 11 -1.29 -13.84 2.84
N ASP A 12 0.02 -13.92 3.04
CA ASP A 12 0.79 -13.00 3.88
C ASP A 12 2.26 -12.92 3.43
N GLY A 13 3.07 -12.11 4.11
CA GLY A 13 4.48 -11.96 3.80
C GLY A 13 5.26 -13.26 3.94
N VAL A 14 4.98 -14.04 4.97
CA VAL A 14 5.70 -15.30 5.23
C VAL A 14 5.48 -16.31 4.11
N THR A 15 4.24 -16.49 3.67
CA THR A 15 3.93 -17.40 2.56
C THR A 15 4.52 -16.91 1.24
N PHE A 16 4.59 -15.60 1.02
CA PHE A 16 5.26 -15.02 -0.14
C PHE A 16 6.78 -15.24 -0.10
N GLU A 17 7.42 -15.08 1.05
CA GLU A 17 8.87 -15.37 1.24
C GLU A 17 9.18 -16.84 0.95
N MET A 18 8.36 -17.77 1.45
CA MET A 18 8.49 -19.19 1.14
C MET A 18 8.37 -19.49 -0.36
N PHE A 19 7.47 -18.79 -1.04
CA PHE A 19 7.35 -18.89 -2.49
C PHE A 19 8.61 -18.37 -3.19
N LEU A 20 9.09 -17.18 -2.82
CA LEU A 20 10.31 -16.60 -3.40
C LEU A 20 11.51 -17.54 -3.24
N GLU A 21 11.69 -18.11 -2.06
CA GLU A 21 12.76 -19.09 -1.81
C GLU A 21 12.64 -20.30 -2.76
N ARG A 22 11.46 -20.88 -2.89
CA ARG A 22 11.20 -22.05 -3.74
C ARG A 22 11.43 -21.82 -5.22
N VAL A 23 11.23 -20.59 -5.70
CA VAL A 23 11.53 -20.21 -7.10
C VAL A 23 12.93 -19.61 -7.27
N GLY A 24 13.80 -19.73 -6.25
CA GLY A 24 15.18 -19.24 -6.27
C GLY A 24 15.27 -17.71 -6.38
N ASN A 25 14.38 -16.99 -5.76
CA ASN A 25 14.30 -15.51 -5.83
C ASN A 25 14.33 -14.99 -7.27
N HIS A 26 13.63 -15.67 -8.16
CA HIS A 26 13.66 -15.34 -9.57
C HIS A 26 13.15 -13.93 -9.83
N LYS A 27 13.88 -13.12 -10.58
CA LYS A 27 13.61 -11.68 -10.81
C LYS A 27 12.22 -11.35 -11.37
N ARG A 28 11.52 -12.33 -11.97
CA ARG A 28 10.16 -12.18 -12.50
C ARG A 28 9.07 -12.56 -11.46
N ALA A 29 9.47 -13.12 -10.32
CA ALA A 29 8.55 -13.36 -9.23
C ALA A 29 8.38 -12.05 -8.45
N LYS A 30 7.29 -11.35 -8.70
CA LYS A 30 6.97 -10.05 -8.12
C LYS A 30 5.66 -10.11 -7.37
N MET A 31 5.54 -9.26 -6.37
CA MET A 31 4.30 -9.07 -5.60
C MET A 31 3.37 -8.12 -6.34
N LEU A 32 2.09 -8.47 -6.38
CA LEU A 32 1.00 -7.54 -6.56
C LEU A 32 0.54 -7.15 -5.16
N TYR A 33 0.78 -5.90 -4.80
CA TYR A 33 0.43 -5.35 -3.50
C TYR A 33 -1.01 -4.82 -3.52
N ASP A 34 -1.85 -5.35 -2.63
CA ASP A 34 -3.23 -4.89 -2.44
C ASP A 34 -3.50 -4.63 -0.95
N PRO A 35 -3.56 -3.35 -0.52
CA PRO A 35 -3.72 -3.00 0.90
C PRO A 35 -5.06 -3.46 1.48
N SER A 36 -6.09 -3.63 0.66
CA SER A 36 -7.41 -4.03 1.12
C SER A 36 -7.41 -5.41 1.78
N HIS A 37 -6.64 -6.34 1.22
CA HIS A 37 -6.50 -7.68 1.76
C HIS A 37 -5.72 -7.72 3.08
N TYR A 38 -4.80 -6.77 3.29
CA TYR A 38 -4.11 -6.60 4.57
C TYR A 38 -5.04 -6.03 5.64
N VAL A 39 -5.87 -5.04 5.29
CA VAL A 39 -6.90 -4.49 6.19
C VAL A 39 -7.84 -5.60 6.65
N LEU A 40 -8.34 -6.46 5.75
CA LEU A 40 -9.22 -7.57 6.10
C LEU A 40 -8.56 -8.60 7.02
N GLN A 41 -7.24 -8.75 6.95
CA GLN A 41 -6.46 -9.68 7.78
C GLN A 41 -5.85 -9.01 9.02
N CYS A 42 -6.07 -7.70 9.22
CA CYS A 42 -5.46 -6.92 10.30
C CYS A 42 -3.91 -6.93 10.25
N LEU A 43 -3.33 -6.99 9.06
CA LEU A 43 -1.89 -6.88 8.85
C LEU A 43 -1.49 -5.43 8.60
N ASP A 44 -0.24 -5.07 8.93
CA ASP A 44 0.30 -3.75 8.65
C ASP A 44 0.66 -3.63 7.16
N TYR A 45 -0.21 -2.96 6.41
CA TYR A 45 -0.04 -2.76 4.98
C TYR A 45 1.03 -1.71 4.65
N LEU A 46 1.33 -0.78 5.57
CA LEU A 46 2.38 0.22 5.35
C LEU A 46 3.78 -0.36 5.55
N ASP A 47 3.97 -1.17 6.60
CA ASP A 47 5.23 -1.88 6.82
C ASP A 47 5.54 -2.86 5.67
N ASN A 48 4.51 -3.47 5.10
CA ASN A 48 4.67 -4.36 3.96
C ASN A 48 5.38 -3.69 2.78
N ILE A 49 5.08 -2.42 2.50
CA ILE A 49 5.74 -1.68 1.42
C ILE A 49 7.24 -1.57 1.69
N ASP A 50 7.64 -1.22 2.91
CA ASP A 50 9.05 -1.04 3.26
C ASP A 50 9.83 -2.36 3.21
N ILE A 51 9.20 -3.45 3.65
CA ILE A 51 9.81 -4.79 3.64
C ILE A 51 10.00 -5.31 2.21
N TYR A 52 8.99 -5.13 1.34
CA TYR A 52 8.94 -5.76 0.02
C TYR A 52 9.13 -4.81 -1.17
N LYS A 53 9.57 -3.57 -0.95
CA LYS A 53 9.74 -2.52 -1.98
C LYS A 53 10.45 -2.99 -3.25
N ASP A 54 11.46 -3.83 -3.12
CA ASP A 54 12.28 -4.32 -4.27
C ASP A 54 11.56 -5.38 -5.11
N VAL A 55 10.49 -5.96 -4.58
CA VAL A 55 9.73 -7.02 -5.24
C VAL A 55 8.29 -6.66 -5.55
N ILE A 56 7.78 -5.54 -5.06
CA ILE A 56 6.48 -5.00 -5.48
C ILE A 56 6.59 -4.56 -6.94
N GLY A 57 5.77 -5.13 -7.81
CA GLY A 57 5.77 -4.81 -9.24
C GLY A 57 4.45 -4.23 -9.73
N MET A 58 3.40 -4.34 -8.94
CA MET A 58 2.08 -3.80 -9.23
C MET A 58 1.38 -3.46 -7.91
N PHE A 59 0.54 -2.44 -7.94
CA PHE A 59 -0.25 -1.97 -6.81
C PHE A 59 -1.72 -1.91 -7.21
N HIS A 60 -2.59 -2.61 -6.50
CA HIS A 60 -4.03 -2.42 -6.57
C HIS A 60 -4.48 -1.28 -5.67
N VAL A 61 -5.06 -0.26 -6.27
CA VAL A 61 -5.73 0.82 -5.55
C VAL A 61 -7.14 0.32 -5.25
N LYS A 62 -7.29 -0.32 -4.09
CA LYS A 62 -8.51 -0.98 -3.62
C LYS A 62 -8.69 -0.70 -2.14
N ASP A 63 -9.87 -0.28 -1.76
CA ASP A 63 -10.17 0.12 -0.39
C ASP A 63 -10.98 -0.93 0.36
N ALA A 64 -10.80 -0.97 1.66
CA ALA A 64 -11.51 -1.86 2.55
C ALA A 64 -11.68 -1.24 3.94
N GLU A 65 -12.61 -1.77 4.70
CA GLU A 65 -12.75 -1.50 6.12
C GLU A 65 -12.82 -2.81 6.90
N PHE A 66 -12.34 -2.79 8.14
CA PHE A 66 -12.54 -3.88 9.09
C PHE A 66 -13.00 -3.30 10.42
N ASN A 67 -14.22 -3.66 10.83
CA ASN A 67 -14.85 -3.20 12.07
C ASN A 67 -14.94 -4.37 13.05
N PRO A 68 -14.00 -4.55 13.98
CA PRO A 68 -13.92 -5.72 14.85
C PRO A 68 -15.19 -5.90 15.67
N THR A 69 -15.75 -7.10 15.68
CA THR A 69 -16.99 -7.43 16.40
C THR A 69 -16.81 -8.51 17.48
N GLY A 70 -15.67 -9.16 17.53
CA GLY A 70 -15.46 -10.36 18.36
C GLY A 70 -16.17 -11.62 17.85
N ARG A 71 -16.92 -11.54 16.73
CA ARG A 71 -17.69 -12.65 16.15
C ARG A 71 -17.20 -13.10 14.78
N GLN A 72 -16.57 -12.20 14.04
CA GLN A 72 -16.18 -12.41 12.64
C GLN A 72 -14.72 -12.03 12.45
N GLY A 73 -14.02 -12.83 11.65
CA GLY A 73 -12.68 -12.52 11.13
C GLY A 73 -12.73 -12.21 9.64
N VAL A 74 -11.59 -12.38 8.98
CA VAL A 74 -11.39 -12.08 7.55
C VAL A 74 -12.43 -12.72 6.61
N TYR A 75 -12.92 -13.90 6.92
CA TYR A 75 -13.92 -14.59 6.09
C TYR A 75 -15.36 -14.19 6.39
N GLY A 76 -15.60 -13.31 7.35
CA GLY A 76 -16.90 -12.75 7.66
C GLY A 76 -17.99 -13.76 8.02
N GLY A 77 -17.63 -14.98 8.46
CA GLY A 77 -18.57 -16.08 8.70
C GLY A 77 -19.34 -16.51 7.45
N TYR A 78 -18.79 -16.26 6.25
CA TYR A 78 -19.41 -16.51 4.92
C TYR A 78 -20.74 -15.79 4.71
N GLN A 79 -20.98 -14.70 5.45
CA GLN A 79 -22.13 -13.84 5.24
C GLN A 79 -22.01 -13.02 3.94
N PRO A 80 -23.12 -12.46 3.43
CA PRO A 80 -23.07 -11.45 2.37
C PRO A 80 -22.12 -10.31 2.75
N TRP A 81 -21.42 -9.73 1.76
CA TRP A 81 -20.41 -8.72 1.99
C TRP A 81 -20.89 -7.52 2.82
N VAL A 82 -22.14 -7.10 2.61
CA VAL A 82 -22.75 -5.98 3.35
C VAL A 82 -22.84 -6.22 4.88
N ASP A 83 -22.91 -7.48 5.30
CA ASP A 83 -23.05 -7.88 6.69
C ASP A 83 -21.73 -8.27 7.38
N ARG A 84 -20.61 -8.22 6.63
CA ARG A 84 -19.29 -8.59 7.16
C ARG A 84 -18.67 -7.47 7.95
N ALA A 85 -17.93 -7.83 9.01
CA ALA A 85 -17.08 -6.90 9.75
C ALA A 85 -15.97 -6.33 8.88
N GLY A 86 -15.34 -7.19 8.06
CA GLY A 86 -14.38 -6.82 7.03
C GLY A 86 -15.02 -6.86 5.66
N ARG A 87 -14.97 -5.74 4.92
CA ARG A 87 -15.59 -5.62 3.60
C ARG A 87 -14.89 -4.58 2.72
N PHE A 88 -15.00 -4.78 1.41
CA PHE A 88 -14.47 -3.82 0.45
C PHE A 88 -15.32 -2.58 0.34
N ARG A 89 -14.66 -1.44 0.10
CA ARG A 89 -15.27 -0.13 0.00
C ARG A 89 -14.81 0.59 -1.26
N SER A 90 -15.62 1.50 -1.73
CA SER A 90 -15.20 2.44 -2.77
C SER A 90 -14.03 3.28 -2.26
N LEU A 91 -13.13 3.70 -3.15
CA LEU A 91 -11.92 4.43 -2.81
C LEU A 91 -12.24 5.69 -1.99
N GLY A 92 -11.62 5.80 -0.82
CA GLY A 92 -11.83 6.88 0.14
C GLY A 92 -12.99 6.69 1.10
N ASP A 93 -13.81 5.64 0.94
CA ASP A 93 -14.93 5.32 1.84
C ASP A 93 -14.52 4.26 2.91
N GLY A 94 -13.32 3.69 2.78
CA GLY A 94 -12.79 2.67 3.69
C GLY A 94 -11.81 3.20 4.72
N GLN A 95 -10.85 2.36 5.09
CA GLN A 95 -9.87 2.64 6.15
C GLN A 95 -8.42 2.63 5.64
N VAL A 96 -8.19 2.45 4.33
CA VAL A 96 -6.84 2.47 3.76
C VAL A 96 -6.31 3.91 3.68
N ASP A 97 -5.15 4.16 4.27
CA ASP A 97 -4.45 5.45 4.15
C ASP A 97 -3.66 5.52 2.83
N PHE A 98 -4.36 5.88 1.77
CA PHE A 98 -3.73 6.02 0.45
C PHE A 98 -2.71 7.17 0.41
N GLY A 99 -2.87 8.21 1.21
CA GLY A 99 -1.89 9.29 1.31
C GLY A 99 -0.54 8.74 1.77
N ALA A 100 -0.53 7.93 2.83
CA ALA A 100 0.67 7.26 3.32
C ALA A 100 1.23 6.25 2.30
N ILE A 101 0.37 5.45 1.64
CA ILE A 101 0.80 4.48 0.62
C ILE A 101 1.50 5.19 -0.54
N PHE A 102 0.86 6.19 -1.16
CA PHE A 102 1.45 6.91 -2.29
C PHE A 102 2.75 7.63 -1.91
N SER A 103 2.84 8.14 -0.66
CA SER A 103 4.09 8.72 -0.13
C SER A 103 5.20 7.70 -0.02
N LYS A 104 4.93 6.50 0.51
CA LYS A 104 5.91 5.41 0.59
C LYS A 104 6.32 4.89 -0.78
N MET A 105 5.36 4.72 -1.70
CA MET A 105 5.64 4.30 -3.08
C MET A 105 6.55 5.32 -3.79
N ALA A 106 6.28 6.62 -3.64
CA ALA A 106 7.13 7.68 -4.19
C ALA A 106 8.52 7.72 -3.55
N ALA A 107 8.62 7.54 -2.23
CA ALA A 107 9.90 7.52 -1.52
C ALA A 107 10.77 6.30 -1.87
N ASN A 108 10.16 5.21 -2.32
CA ASN A 108 10.84 3.99 -2.75
C ASN A 108 10.97 3.89 -4.29
N ASP A 109 10.80 4.98 -5.02
CA ASP A 109 10.96 5.05 -6.49
C ASP A 109 10.12 3.99 -7.23
N PHE A 110 8.90 3.72 -6.75
CA PHE A 110 8.02 2.75 -7.39
C PHE A 110 7.63 3.23 -8.80
N ASP A 111 7.97 2.46 -9.82
CA ASP A 111 7.71 2.74 -11.24
C ASP A 111 6.72 1.75 -11.88
N GLY A 112 6.05 0.92 -11.07
CA GLY A 112 5.07 -0.06 -11.50
C GLY A 112 3.70 0.55 -11.81
N TRP A 113 2.72 -0.33 -12.00
CA TRP A 113 1.35 0.05 -12.27
C TRP A 113 0.54 0.22 -10.99
N ALA A 114 -0.14 1.36 -10.83
CA ALA A 114 -1.23 1.56 -9.87
C ALA A 114 -2.56 1.35 -10.59
N VAL A 115 -3.23 0.24 -10.28
CA VAL A 115 -4.45 -0.21 -10.97
C VAL A 115 -5.63 -0.07 -10.03
N VAL A 116 -6.66 0.64 -10.44
CA VAL A 116 -7.93 0.66 -9.70
C VAL A 116 -8.59 -0.70 -9.84
N GLU A 117 -8.62 -1.45 -8.76
CA GLU A 117 -9.47 -2.62 -8.63
C GLU A 117 -10.66 -2.25 -7.77
N TRP A 118 -11.81 -2.05 -8.41
CA TRP A 118 -12.96 -1.55 -7.70
C TRP A 118 -13.88 -2.70 -7.25
N GLU A 119 -14.01 -2.84 -5.94
CA GLU A 119 -15.06 -3.64 -5.31
C GLU A 119 -15.68 -2.80 -4.19
N CYS A 120 -16.98 -2.88 -4.03
CA CYS A 120 -17.66 -2.22 -2.91
C CYS A 120 -18.92 -2.96 -2.51
N ALA A 121 -19.11 -3.16 -1.21
CA ALA A 121 -20.30 -3.79 -0.67
C ALA A 121 -21.57 -2.90 -0.75
N LEU A 122 -21.41 -1.58 -0.95
CA LEU A 122 -22.49 -0.61 -0.78
C LEU A 122 -22.73 0.31 -1.98
N LYS A 123 -21.66 0.88 -2.58
CA LYS A 123 -21.78 1.91 -3.63
C LYS A 123 -22.10 1.29 -4.99
N HIS A 124 -22.85 2.02 -5.80
CA HIS A 124 -23.13 1.62 -7.19
C HIS A 124 -21.84 1.61 -8.03
N PRO A 125 -21.59 0.58 -8.87
CA PRO A 125 -20.34 0.42 -9.59
C PRO A 125 -20.00 1.57 -10.55
N GLU A 126 -20.99 2.17 -11.22
CA GLU A 126 -20.75 3.29 -12.13
C GLU A 126 -20.22 4.53 -11.40
N ASP A 127 -20.71 4.79 -10.20
CA ASP A 127 -20.25 5.91 -9.38
C ASP A 127 -18.84 5.65 -8.87
N GLY A 128 -18.59 4.45 -8.33
CA GLY A 128 -17.27 4.07 -7.84
C GLY A 128 -16.19 4.07 -8.93
N ALA A 129 -16.51 3.57 -10.13
CA ALA A 129 -15.57 3.58 -11.25
C ALA A 129 -15.23 5.00 -11.71
N ARG A 130 -16.22 5.89 -11.74
CA ARG A 130 -16.03 7.30 -12.12
C ARG A 130 -15.15 8.04 -11.10
N GLU A 131 -15.41 7.82 -9.82
CA GLU A 131 -14.68 8.44 -8.72
C GLU A 131 -13.25 7.91 -8.62
N GLY A 132 -13.03 6.62 -8.88
CA GLY A 132 -11.74 5.95 -8.70
C GLY A 132 -10.62 6.56 -9.54
N ALA A 133 -10.87 6.90 -10.80
CA ALA A 133 -9.85 7.53 -11.64
C ALA A 133 -9.45 8.92 -11.15
N GLN A 134 -10.40 9.69 -10.61
CA GLN A 134 -10.10 10.99 -10.02
C GLN A 134 -9.34 10.81 -8.71
N PHE A 135 -9.76 9.87 -7.87
CA PHE A 135 -9.10 9.56 -6.61
C PHE A 135 -7.60 9.26 -6.80
N VAL A 136 -7.25 8.41 -7.77
CA VAL A 136 -5.84 8.11 -8.07
C VAL A 136 -5.09 9.38 -8.50
N ARG A 137 -5.66 10.19 -9.40
CA ARG A 137 -5.03 11.45 -9.82
C ARG A 137 -4.74 12.41 -8.67
N ASP A 138 -5.63 12.45 -7.68
CA ASP A 138 -5.50 13.34 -6.53
C ASP A 138 -4.46 12.87 -5.51
N HIS A 139 -4.08 11.58 -5.54
CA HIS A 139 -3.11 10.99 -4.63
C HIS A 139 -1.71 10.78 -5.23
N ILE A 140 -1.58 10.78 -6.57
CA ILE A 140 -0.27 10.63 -7.24
C ILE A 140 0.65 11.80 -6.88
N ILE A 141 1.83 11.47 -6.36
CA ILE A 141 2.86 12.46 -6.01
C ILE A 141 3.78 12.70 -7.19
N ARG A 142 3.88 13.97 -7.62
CA ARG A 142 4.95 14.40 -8.53
C ARG A 142 6.23 14.56 -7.76
N VAL A 143 7.13 13.59 -7.87
CA VAL A 143 8.44 13.64 -7.21
C VAL A 143 9.26 14.81 -7.79
N THR A 144 9.85 15.62 -6.91
CA THR A 144 10.78 16.68 -7.30
C THR A 144 12.19 16.12 -7.47
N PRO A 145 12.94 16.53 -8.52
CA PRO A 145 14.34 16.15 -8.68
C PRO A 145 15.28 16.85 -7.68
N HIS A 146 14.79 17.83 -6.92
CA HIS A 146 15.58 18.60 -5.98
C HIS A 146 15.09 18.40 -4.55
N ALA A 147 16.01 18.09 -3.64
CA ALA A 147 15.71 18.11 -2.22
C ALA A 147 15.36 19.55 -1.79
N PHE A 148 14.34 19.68 -0.94
CA PHE A 148 13.95 20.96 -0.33
C PHE A 148 15.03 21.48 0.63
N ASP A 149 15.86 20.60 1.16
CA ASP A 149 16.79 20.88 2.25
C ASP A 149 18.18 21.21 1.73
N ASP A 150 18.50 22.51 1.67
CA ASP A 150 19.85 23.02 1.34
C ASP A 150 20.90 22.55 2.38
N PHE A 151 20.49 22.17 3.59
CA PHE A 151 21.38 21.64 4.62
C PHE A 151 21.91 20.25 4.31
N ALA A 152 21.12 19.42 3.60
CA ALA A 152 21.55 18.09 3.19
C ALA A 152 22.56 18.11 2.02
N ALA A 153 22.56 19.17 1.22
CA ALA A 153 23.47 19.35 0.10
C ALA A 153 24.80 20.03 0.47
N GLY A 154 24.84 20.73 1.60
CA GLY A 154 26.02 21.39 2.12
C GLY A 154 26.79 20.43 3.04
N GLY A 155 28.03 20.06 2.68
CA GLY A 155 28.93 19.41 3.64
C GLY A 155 29.09 20.24 4.92
N THR A 156 29.43 19.61 6.01
CA THR A 156 29.73 20.29 7.29
C THR A 156 30.92 21.23 7.07
N ASP A 157 30.67 22.54 7.17
CA ASP A 157 31.74 23.53 7.26
C ASP A 157 32.11 23.75 8.76
N ASP A 158 33.07 22.97 9.25
CA ASP A 158 33.51 23.02 10.63
C ASP A 158 34.06 24.40 11.03
N ALA A 159 34.65 25.14 10.10
CA ALA A 159 35.17 26.46 10.35
C ALA A 159 34.05 27.50 10.57
N MET A 160 33.02 27.40 9.76
CA MET A 160 31.82 28.24 9.91
C MET A 160 31.01 27.89 11.14
N ASN A 161 30.86 26.58 11.44
CA ASN A 161 30.18 26.11 12.64
C ASN A 161 30.88 26.56 13.94
N ARG A 162 32.22 26.47 14.00
CA ARG A 162 33.01 26.99 15.14
C ARG A 162 32.84 28.49 15.32
N LYS A 163 32.89 29.25 14.21
CA LYS A 163 32.70 30.70 14.23
C LYS A 163 31.30 31.07 14.75
N MET A 164 30.25 30.35 14.32
CA MET A 164 28.89 30.60 14.81
C MET A 164 28.70 30.24 16.28
N LEU A 165 29.44 29.26 16.77
CA LEU A 165 29.39 28.81 18.17
C LEU A 165 30.36 29.61 19.09
N GLY A 166 31.15 30.55 18.53
CA GLY A 166 32.10 31.34 19.27
C GLY A 166 33.33 30.54 19.76
N LEU A 167 33.68 29.45 19.06
CA LEU A 167 34.78 28.54 19.40
C LEU A 167 36.04 28.81 18.57
#